data_71fa9d9d51c4fac28dc90e5921a8b96a
#
_entry.id   71fa9d9d51c4fac28dc90e5921a8b96a
#
_cell.length_a   1.000
_cell.length_b   1.000
_cell.length_c   1.000
_cell.angle_alpha   90.00
_cell.angle_beta   90.00
_cell.angle_gamma   90.00
#
_symmetry.space_group_name_H-M   'P 1'
#
loop_
_entity.id
_entity.type
_entity.pdbx_description
1 polymer ?
#
loop_
_entity_poly.entity_id
_entity_poly.type
_entity_poly.pdbx_seq_one_letter_code
_entity_poly.pdbx_strand_id
1 'polypeptide(L)'
;MRGDHGRRRKAEKCRPALVVVHQTKIAATAVEEKPNDNLSVPYGLICTVRHYLEFVGILRYIRGLKTKGVRLDLIVVALCTYTMYASNSMNACAEWLENPTVRRQLGFSAKEEVSQRTLNRALEILGQNREGIITELWNGIRGRFEIDDYDINLDGSAVVLYGPKSDYAEKGYGRDKNRGKMQVEFMVAQLASLGIPIYIKPYKGNVSDEEQYRDCVPELAGLISGEGLHALDDMKASEAVPQEADLSTIAAVAMLGAAIVADNGAASDDNVNRIKRCGFEYVTRVPLNKSDDKHIMEHPADFEYIGDGMMCYTKHFASSGRTTFLFLSRDLLERGRHNSHRRLEKDLEVLEDIKNGKLRKSDFVKVKHVPWVDVDVTLTAQSLLMPHSETDKERLTRDYMGLRCGFFKLETNRQMTASEALRLYRRRAGIEHVISSLKRITGIKPIRVWNEDSVNGAMVLALLSEASVAMARYCMEGRKEAIVDDGLETIRTVKPSTESIVRSLIHLTLTRFRDGKGPYRMVLSNWEPVSREIIDTIKLHEAPEWGLRKVPITT
;
A
#
# COMPACT_ATOMS: atom_id res chain seq x y z
N MET A 1 -41.97 -51.02 -8.95
CA MET A 1 -42.84 -50.03 -9.67
C MET A 1 -42.54 -48.65 -9.12
N ARG A 2 -42.10 -47.78 -10.00
CA ARG A 2 -42.17 -46.28 -10.01
C ARG A 2 -41.98 -45.61 -8.64
N GLY A 3 -40.97 -44.88 -8.28
CA GLY A 3 -40.32 -43.80 -9.04
C GLY A 3 -40.96 -42.47 -8.69
N ASP A 4 -40.41 -41.72 -7.73
CA ASP A 4 -40.75 -40.30 -7.62
C ASP A 4 -39.46 -39.46 -7.44
N HIS A 5 -39.27 -38.60 -8.45
CA HIS A 5 -38.12 -37.73 -8.55
C HIS A 5 -38.46 -36.38 -7.88
N GLY A 6 -37.90 -36.11 -6.70
CA GLY A 6 -37.94 -34.83 -6.07
C GLY A 6 -37.15 -33.76 -6.85
N ARG A 7 -37.85 -32.88 -7.55
CA ARG A 7 -37.28 -31.73 -8.26
C ARG A 7 -36.69 -30.70 -7.27
N ARG A 8 -35.38 -30.56 -7.30
CA ARG A 8 -34.71 -29.38 -6.70
C ARG A 8 -35.07 -28.12 -7.48
N ARG A 9 -35.80 -27.20 -6.86
CA ARG A 9 -36.01 -25.84 -7.36
C ARG A 9 -34.69 -25.08 -7.29
N LYS A 10 -34.11 -24.72 -8.45
CA LYS A 10 -33.05 -23.72 -8.57
C LYS A 10 -33.62 -22.36 -8.21
N ALA A 11 -33.01 -21.69 -7.24
CA ALA A 11 -33.26 -20.29 -6.97
C ALA A 11 -32.81 -19.46 -8.18
N GLU A 12 -33.72 -18.78 -8.83
CA GLU A 12 -33.47 -17.77 -9.85
C GLU A 12 -32.76 -16.58 -9.18
N LYS A 13 -31.52 -16.35 -9.57
CA LYS A 13 -30.82 -15.10 -9.25
C LYS A 13 -31.47 -13.97 -10.06
N CYS A 14 -32.11 -13.04 -9.37
CA CYS A 14 -32.51 -11.76 -9.95
C CYS A 14 -31.32 -11.08 -10.61
N ARG A 15 -31.34 -10.98 -11.93
CA ARG A 15 -30.45 -10.09 -12.68
C ARG A 15 -31.00 -8.67 -12.54
N PRO A 16 -30.17 -7.65 -12.25
CA PRO A 16 -30.64 -6.27 -12.29
C PRO A 16 -31.09 -5.95 -13.72
N ALA A 17 -32.24 -5.33 -13.84
CA ALA A 17 -32.81 -4.88 -15.10
C ALA A 17 -31.82 -3.92 -15.78
N LEU A 18 -31.44 -4.24 -17.02
CA LEU A 18 -30.74 -3.31 -17.91
C LEU A 18 -31.66 -2.12 -18.16
N VAL A 19 -31.32 -0.95 -17.63
CA VAL A 19 -31.91 0.30 -18.05
C VAL A 19 -31.42 0.59 -19.45
N VAL A 20 -32.23 0.30 -20.45
CA VAL A 20 -31.99 0.69 -21.83
C VAL A 20 -32.21 2.20 -21.92
N VAL A 21 -31.12 2.96 -21.84
CA VAL A 21 -31.17 4.37 -22.23
C VAL A 21 -31.39 4.37 -23.74
N HIS A 22 -32.48 4.98 -24.18
CA HIS A 22 -32.79 5.19 -25.60
C HIS A 22 -31.60 5.89 -26.26
N GLN A 23 -30.76 5.13 -26.94
CA GLN A 23 -29.81 5.67 -27.91
C GLN A 23 -30.62 6.26 -29.05
N THR A 24 -30.61 7.58 -29.18
CA THR A 24 -30.93 8.23 -30.44
C THR A 24 -30.13 7.55 -31.53
N LYS A 25 -30.79 6.93 -32.49
CA LYS A 25 -30.16 6.33 -33.66
C LYS A 25 -29.41 7.41 -34.42
N ILE A 26 -28.14 7.59 -34.11
CA ILE A 26 -27.19 8.15 -35.06
C ILE A 26 -26.96 7.02 -36.05
N ALA A 27 -27.39 7.20 -37.28
CA ALA A 27 -27.14 6.26 -38.35
C ALA A 27 -25.61 6.11 -38.52
N ALA A 28 -25.05 5.07 -37.90
CA ALA A 28 -23.69 4.66 -38.11
C ALA A 28 -23.62 4.10 -39.54
N THR A 29 -23.19 4.90 -40.48
CA THR A 29 -22.63 4.38 -41.72
C THR A 29 -21.36 3.65 -41.28
N ALA A 30 -21.41 2.33 -41.35
CA ALA A 30 -20.26 1.46 -41.05
C ALA A 30 -19.15 1.82 -42.05
N VAL A 31 -18.16 2.56 -41.59
CA VAL A 31 -16.88 2.65 -42.23
C VAL A 31 -16.10 1.43 -41.77
N GLU A 32 -15.72 0.56 -42.69
CA GLU A 32 -14.75 -0.51 -42.44
C GLU A 32 -13.42 0.13 -42.03
N GLU A 33 -13.29 0.49 -40.77
CA GLU A 33 -11.99 0.81 -40.19
C GLU A 33 -11.35 -0.51 -39.77
N LYS A 34 -10.03 -0.62 -40.00
CA LYS A 34 -9.25 -1.79 -39.65
C LYS A 34 -9.48 -2.15 -38.19
N PRO A 35 -9.64 -3.44 -37.84
CA PRO A 35 -10.02 -3.90 -36.50
C PRO A 35 -9.12 -3.45 -35.32
N ASN A 36 -7.96 -2.86 -35.62
CA ASN A 36 -6.94 -2.43 -34.65
C ASN A 36 -6.96 -0.93 -34.30
N ASP A 37 -7.89 -0.14 -34.83
CA ASP A 37 -8.04 1.26 -34.42
C ASP A 37 -8.83 1.34 -33.10
N ASN A 38 -8.23 0.86 -32.01
CA ASN A 38 -8.75 1.17 -30.68
C ASN A 38 -8.62 2.67 -30.44
N LEU A 39 -9.75 3.36 -30.51
CA LEU A 39 -9.82 4.80 -30.59
C LEU A 39 -9.74 5.47 -29.21
N SER A 40 -9.93 4.71 -28.14
CA SER A 40 -9.98 5.24 -26.78
C SER A 40 -8.72 4.94 -25.98
N VAL A 41 -8.22 5.93 -25.25
CA VAL A 41 -7.04 5.81 -24.37
C VAL A 41 -7.35 6.33 -22.97
N PRO A 42 -6.74 5.80 -21.91
CA PRO A 42 -6.91 6.26 -20.53
C PRO A 42 -6.21 7.61 -20.32
N TYR A 43 -6.78 8.64 -20.88
CA TYR A 43 -6.17 9.97 -20.97
C TYR A 43 -5.89 10.60 -19.61
N GLY A 44 -6.86 10.51 -18.69
CA GLY A 44 -6.71 11.07 -17.36
C GLY A 44 -5.50 10.50 -16.62
N LEU A 45 -5.28 9.19 -16.76
CA LEU A 45 -4.15 8.53 -16.10
C LEU A 45 -2.80 8.91 -16.76
N ILE A 46 -2.73 8.94 -18.11
CA ILE A 46 -1.52 9.38 -18.82
C ILE A 46 -1.11 10.79 -18.41
N CYS A 47 -2.08 11.71 -18.38
CA CYS A 47 -1.82 13.10 -18.04
C CYS A 47 -1.36 13.25 -16.59
N THR A 48 -2.02 12.57 -15.65
CA THR A 48 -1.70 12.65 -14.22
C THR A 48 -0.30 12.11 -13.93
N VAL A 49 0.03 10.93 -14.44
CA VAL A 49 1.37 10.33 -14.27
C VAL A 49 2.44 11.25 -14.83
N ARG A 50 2.26 11.72 -16.07
CA ARG A 50 3.23 12.63 -16.70
C ARG A 50 3.39 13.91 -15.89
N HIS A 51 2.28 14.57 -15.53
CA HIS A 51 2.31 15.83 -14.82
C HIS A 51 3.11 15.74 -13.52
N TYR A 52 2.77 14.80 -12.65
CA TYR A 52 3.41 14.74 -11.34
C TYR A 52 4.88 14.30 -11.39
N LEU A 53 5.22 13.37 -12.29
CA LEU A 53 6.63 13.00 -12.49
C LEU A 53 7.44 14.14 -13.14
N GLU A 54 6.84 14.96 -13.99
CA GLU A 54 7.48 16.15 -14.56
C GLU A 54 7.55 17.29 -13.55
N PHE A 55 6.50 17.49 -12.74
CA PHE A 55 6.42 18.51 -11.70
C PHE A 55 7.55 18.38 -10.67
N VAL A 56 7.89 17.16 -10.26
CA VAL A 56 9.03 16.89 -9.38
C VAL A 56 10.36 16.75 -10.14
N GLY A 57 10.37 16.93 -11.46
CA GLY A 57 11.60 16.95 -12.27
C GLY A 57 12.19 15.58 -12.61
N ILE A 58 11.62 14.48 -12.12
CA ILE A 58 12.22 13.13 -12.28
C ILE A 58 12.28 12.68 -13.75
N LEU A 59 11.33 13.09 -14.60
CA LEU A 59 11.36 12.74 -16.02
C LEU A 59 12.57 13.34 -16.72
N ARG A 60 13.01 14.54 -16.33
CA ARG A 60 14.20 15.17 -16.86
C ARG A 60 15.45 14.36 -16.54
N TYR A 61 15.57 13.90 -15.30
CA TYR A 61 16.68 13.03 -14.86
C TYR A 61 16.67 11.71 -15.64
N ILE A 62 15.53 11.00 -15.67
CA ILE A 62 15.38 9.72 -16.37
C ILE A 62 15.73 9.87 -17.87
N ARG A 63 15.34 10.97 -18.49
CA ARG A 63 15.69 11.25 -19.88
C ARG A 63 17.20 11.32 -20.10
N GLY A 64 17.94 11.80 -19.13
CA GLY A 64 19.43 11.90 -19.17
C GLY A 64 20.13 10.55 -19.06
N LEU A 65 19.50 9.51 -18.49
CA LEU A 65 20.10 8.19 -18.31
C LEU A 65 20.33 7.43 -19.64
N LYS A 66 19.64 7.84 -20.71
CA LYS A 66 19.75 7.22 -22.04
C LYS A 66 19.68 8.26 -23.12
N THR A 67 20.74 8.40 -23.89
CA THR A 67 20.87 9.43 -24.94
C THR A 67 20.53 8.95 -26.35
N LYS A 68 20.49 7.63 -26.61
CA LYS A 68 20.27 7.06 -27.96
C LYS A 68 19.01 6.18 -27.99
N GLY A 69 18.32 6.18 -29.14
CA GLY A 69 17.11 5.40 -29.39
C GLY A 69 15.86 6.01 -28.75
N VAL A 70 14.86 5.19 -28.45
CA VAL A 70 13.58 5.65 -27.88
C VAL A 70 13.81 6.31 -26.52
N ARG A 71 13.19 7.44 -26.30
CA ARG A 71 13.29 8.25 -25.08
C ARG A 71 12.81 7.47 -23.85
N LEU A 72 13.66 7.37 -22.83
CA LEU A 72 13.39 6.59 -21.62
C LEU A 72 12.25 7.19 -20.78
N ASP A 73 12.18 8.51 -20.68
CA ASP A 73 11.13 9.22 -19.96
C ASP A 73 9.72 8.90 -20.51
N LEU A 74 9.58 8.82 -21.84
CA LEU A 74 8.30 8.43 -22.47
C LEU A 74 7.94 6.97 -22.17
N ILE A 75 8.94 6.08 -22.19
CA ILE A 75 8.75 4.66 -21.84
C ILE A 75 8.31 4.54 -20.38
N VAL A 76 8.89 5.30 -19.46
CA VAL A 76 8.52 5.28 -18.04
C VAL A 76 7.07 5.74 -17.85
N VAL A 77 6.65 6.84 -18.46
CA VAL A 77 5.25 7.28 -18.40
C VAL A 77 4.31 6.22 -18.98
N ALA A 78 4.69 5.59 -20.10
CA ALA A 78 3.91 4.52 -20.72
C ALA A 78 3.78 3.30 -19.78
N LEU A 79 4.88 2.84 -19.20
CA LEU A 79 4.91 1.69 -18.29
C LEU A 79 4.13 1.98 -17.00
N CYS A 80 4.34 3.13 -16.35
CA CYS A 80 3.58 3.55 -15.17
C CYS A 80 2.08 3.57 -15.46
N THR A 81 1.69 4.14 -16.60
CA THR A 81 0.28 4.19 -17.00
C THR A 81 -0.27 2.79 -17.27
N TYR A 82 0.45 1.98 -18.05
CA TYR A 82 -0.03 0.66 -18.48
C TYR A 82 -0.15 -0.32 -17.31
N THR A 83 0.77 -0.30 -16.36
CA THR A 83 0.70 -1.15 -15.17
C THR A 83 -0.55 -0.87 -14.33
N MET A 84 -0.95 0.38 -14.19
CA MET A 84 -2.16 0.78 -13.48
C MET A 84 -3.44 0.56 -14.31
N TYR A 85 -3.33 0.73 -15.64
CA TYR A 85 -4.46 0.59 -16.57
C TYR A 85 -4.87 -0.86 -16.80
N ALA A 86 -3.90 -1.76 -16.99
CA ALA A 86 -4.15 -3.13 -17.43
C ALA A 86 -3.33 -4.18 -16.69
N SER A 87 -2.01 -4.17 -16.82
CA SER A 87 -1.14 -5.20 -16.24
C SER A 87 0.34 -4.80 -16.31
N ASN A 88 1.20 -5.59 -15.65
CA ASN A 88 2.65 -5.46 -15.75
C ASN A 88 3.29 -6.35 -16.85
N SER A 89 2.52 -6.74 -17.86
CA SER A 89 3.02 -7.52 -19.01
C SER A 89 3.71 -6.61 -20.02
N MET A 90 5.02 -6.78 -20.21
CA MET A 90 5.78 -6.01 -21.18
C MET A 90 5.35 -6.28 -22.64
N ASN A 91 4.95 -7.54 -22.92
CA ASN A 91 4.43 -7.88 -24.26
C ASN A 91 3.11 -7.13 -24.54
N ALA A 92 2.15 -7.24 -23.62
CA ALA A 92 0.86 -6.57 -23.79
C ALA A 92 0.98 -5.04 -23.76
N CYS A 93 1.97 -4.49 -23.04
CA CYS A 93 2.29 -3.06 -23.09
C CYS A 93 2.84 -2.66 -24.47
N ALA A 94 3.71 -3.48 -25.07
CA ALA A 94 4.23 -3.23 -26.41
C ALA A 94 3.10 -3.24 -27.46
N GLU A 95 2.18 -4.21 -27.40
CA GLU A 95 0.98 -4.27 -28.24
C GLU A 95 0.08 -3.03 -28.05
N TRP A 96 -0.13 -2.59 -26.79
CA TRP A 96 -0.88 -1.37 -26.51
C TRP A 96 -0.22 -0.13 -27.11
N LEU A 97 1.13 -0.09 -27.13
CA LEU A 97 1.90 0.99 -27.75
C LEU A 97 1.92 0.96 -29.29
N GLU A 98 1.39 -0.07 -29.94
CA GLU A 98 1.16 -0.06 -31.39
C GLU A 98 0.01 0.88 -31.79
N ASN A 99 -0.90 1.19 -30.86
CA ASN A 99 -2.03 2.08 -31.08
C ASN A 99 -1.54 3.52 -31.37
N PRO A 100 -1.83 4.09 -32.59
CA PRO A 100 -1.36 5.42 -32.95
C PRO A 100 -1.84 6.54 -32.03
N THR A 101 -3.04 6.38 -31.43
CA THR A 101 -3.61 7.36 -30.50
C THR A 101 -2.87 7.35 -29.19
N VAL A 102 -2.56 6.17 -28.64
CA VAL A 102 -1.72 5.99 -27.44
C VAL A 102 -0.36 6.61 -27.65
N ARG A 103 0.32 6.27 -28.75
CA ARG A 103 1.65 6.79 -29.09
C ARG A 103 1.68 8.31 -29.13
N ARG A 104 0.69 8.91 -29.80
CA ARG A 104 0.58 10.37 -29.89
C ARG A 104 0.41 11.01 -28.52
N GLN A 105 -0.46 10.45 -27.66
CA GLN A 105 -0.69 10.98 -26.31
C GLN A 105 0.54 10.85 -25.42
N LEU A 106 1.29 9.78 -25.56
CA LEU A 106 2.56 9.56 -24.87
C LEU A 106 3.74 10.33 -25.47
N GLY A 107 3.58 10.92 -26.66
CA GLY A 107 4.61 11.72 -27.32
C GLY A 107 5.65 10.91 -28.10
N PHE A 108 5.37 9.64 -28.42
CA PHE A 108 6.23 8.84 -29.29
C PHE A 108 6.14 9.30 -30.75
N SER A 109 7.26 9.31 -31.43
CA SER A 109 7.29 9.51 -32.89
C SER A 109 6.70 8.29 -33.62
N ALA A 110 6.06 8.52 -34.76
CA ALA A 110 5.52 7.42 -35.57
C ALA A 110 6.60 6.45 -36.10
N LYS A 111 7.86 6.90 -36.15
CA LYS A 111 9.01 6.11 -36.65
C LYS A 111 9.71 5.31 -35.52
N GLU A 112 9.44 5.60 -34.23
CA GLU A 112 10.04 4.88 -33.14
C GLU A 112 9.37 3.52 -32.97
N GLU A 113 10.14 2.45 -32.89
CA GLU A 113 9.64 1.11 -32.59
C GLU A 113 9.84 0.82 -31.10
N VAL A 114 8.74 0.50 -30.39
CA VAL A 114 8.76 0.15 -28.97
C VAL A 114 8.37 -1.30 -28.80
N SER A 115 9.35 -2.18 -28.85
CA SER A 115 9.15 -3.62 -28.68
C SER A 115 9.22 -4.02 -27.19
N GLN A 116 8.77 -5.24 -26.88
CA GLN A 116 8.95 -5.85 -25.55
C GLN A 116 10.41 -5.78 -25.09
N ARG A 117 11.37 -6.03 -25.99
CA ARG A 117 12.81 -5.93 -25.67
C ARG A 117 13.21 -4.52 -25.26
N THR A 118 12.65 -3.50 -25.93
CA THR A 118 12.87 -2.08 -25.59
C THR A 118 12.36 -1.77 -24.17
N LEU A 119 11.19 -2.30 -23.79
CA LEU A 119 10.58 -2.11 -22.48
C LEU A 119 11.37 -2.85 -21.38
N ASN A 120 11.80 -4.10 -21.63
CA ASN A 120 12.65 -4.83 -20.69
C ASN A 120 13.99 -4.12 -20.48
N ARG A 121 14.61 -3.63 -21.55
CA ARG A 121 15.85 -2.84 -21.44
C ARG A 121 15.65 -1.54 -20.65
N ALA A 122 14.49 -0.92 -20.76
CA ALA A 122 14.16 0.25 -19.95
C ALA A 122 14.11 -0.10 -18.45
N LEU A 123 13.51 -1.23 -18.06
CA LEU A 123 13.53 -1.70 -16.66
C LEU A 123 14.95 -1.94 -16.16
N GLU A 124 15.81 -2.58 -16.95
CA GLU A 124 17.22 -2.77 -16.57
C GLU A 124 17.93 -1.43 -16.31
N ILE A 125 17.74 -0.44 -17.17
CA ILE A 125 18.33 0.89 -16.99
C ILE A 125 17.79 1.57 -15.73
N LEU A 126 16.50 1.46 -15.43
CA LEU A 126 15.91 1.99 -14.20
C LEU A 126 16.51 1.31 -12.97
N GLY A 127 16.70 -0.01 -13.01
CA GLY A 127 17.27 -0.76 -11.89
C GLY A 127 18.73 -0.42 -11.64
N GLN A 128 19.55 -0.33 -12.69
CA GLN A 128 20.95 0.11 -12.63
C GLN A 128 21.11 1.52 -12.05
N ASN A 129 20.09 2.35 -12.18
CA ASN A 129 20.10 3.73 -11.70
C ASN A 129 19.11 3.96 -10.54
N ARG A 130 18.70 2.89 -9.83
CA ARG A 130 17.72 2.94 -8.75
C ARG A 130 17.99 4.07 -7.77
N GLU A 131 19.19 4.17 -7.29
CA GLU A 131 19.60 5.09 -6.23
C GLU A 131 19.52 6.55 -6.68
N GLY A 132 20.05 6.85 -7.85
CA GLY A 132 19.94 8.18 -8.43
C GLY A 132 18.48 8.59 -8.70
N ILE A 133 17.65 7.65 -9.15
CA ILE A 133 16.22 7.92 -9.38
C ILE A 133 15.49 8.21 -8.06
N ILE A 134 15.75 7.44 -7.00
CA ILE A 134 15.16 7.65 -5.68
C ILE A 134 15.61 8.99 -5.10
N THR A 135 16.91 9.30 -5.18
CA THR A 135 17.47 10.57 -4.72
C THR A 135 16.84 11.76 -5.45
N GLU A 136 16.74 11.69 -6.78
CA GLU A 136 16.14 12.78 -7.56
C GLU A 136 14.64 12.91 -7.34
N LEU A 137 13.92 11.79 -7.14
CA LEU A 137 12.51 11.82 -6.76
C LEU A 137 12.33 12.56 -5.42
N TRP A 138 13.15 12.22 -4.41
CA TRP A 138 13.13 12.88 -3.11
C TRP A 138 13.46 14.37 -3.21
N ASN A 139 14.52 14.72 -3.93
CA ASN A 139 14.91 16.12 -4.15
C ASN A 139 13.78 16.91 -4.83
N GLY A 140 13.11 16.31 -5.79
CA GLY A 140 11.96 16.90 -6.46
C GLY A 140 10.78 17.11 -5.53
N ILE A 141 10.44 16.12 -4.70
CA ILE A 141 9.36 16.22 -3.70
C ILE A 141 9.70 17.31 -2.70
N ARG A 142 10.90 17.29 -2.10
CA ARG A 142 11.36 18.29 -1.13
C ARG A 142 11.37 19.72 -1.71
N GLY A 143 11.65 19.85 -2.99
CA GLY A 143 11.68 21.16 -3.66
C GLY A 143 10.32 21.70 -4.09
N ARG A 144 9.26 20.89 -4.07
CA ARG A 144 7.94 21.25 -4.61
C ARG A 144 6.80 21.21 -3.60
N PHE A 145 6.95 20.42 -2.54
CA PHE A 145 5.94 20.27 -1.50
C PHE A 145 6.44 20.91 -0.21
N GLU A 146 5.55 21.54 0.52
CA GLU A 146 5.79 21.98 1.88
C GLU A 146 5.76 20.77 2.81
N ILE A 147 6.84 20.57 3.57
CA ILE A 147 7.01 19.39 4.43
C ILE A 147 6.98 19.86 5.87
N ASP A 148 5.87 19.58 6.57
CA ASP A 148 5.67 19.96 7.96
C ASP A 148 6.53 19.14 8.92
N ASP A 149 6.69 17.83 8.64
CA ASP A 149 7.51 16.92 9.41
C ASP A 149 8.18 15.88 8.48
N TYR A 150 9.35 15.41 8.88
CA TYR A 150 10.14 14.41 8.16
C TYR A 150 9.96 13.00 8.73
N ASP A 151 8.83 12.74 9.37
CA ASP A 151 8.51 11.42 9.89
C ASP A 151 8.26 10.42 8.75
N ILE A 152 8.83 9.24 8.89
CA ILE A 152 8.84 8.18 7.87
C ILE A 152 8.08 6.97 8.38
N ASN A 153 7.00 6.60 7.70
CA ASN A 153 6.42 5.28 7.86
C ASN A 153 7.28 4.27 7.10
N LEU A 154 7.80 3.27 7.79
CA LEU A 154 8.65 2.22 7.21
C LEU A 154 8.03 0.85 7.47
N ASP A 155 7.84 0.06 6.41
CA ASP A 155 7.31 -1.29 6.53
C ASP A 155 7.82 -2.19 5.39
N GLY A 156 7.87 -3.50 5.67
CA GLY A 156 8.29 -4.53 4.73
C GLY A 156 7.12 -5.36 4.23
N SER A 157 7.26 -5.90 3.03
CA SER A 157 6.30 -6.82 2.48
C SER A 157 6.92 -7.79 1.48
N ALA A 158 6.17 -8.85 1.13
CA ALA A 158 6.61 -9.86 0.19
C ALA A 158 5.65 -10.01 -0.99
N VAL A 159 6.18 -10.37 -2.15
CA VAL A 159 5.43 -10.71 -3.35
C VAL A 159 5.88 -12.05 -3.88
N VAL A 160 4.92 -12.93 -4.16
CA VAL A 160 5.20 -14.24 -4.78
C VAL A 160 5.70 -14.03 -6.20
N LEU A 161 6.78 -14.72 -6.54
CA LEU A 161 7.36 -14.71 -7.87
C LEU A 161 6.92 -15.97 -8.62
N TYR A 162 6.48 -15.77 -9.86
CA TYR A 162 6.15 -16.85 -10.78
C TYR A 162 7.19 -16.86 -11.91
N GLY A 163 8.06 -17.86 -11.90
CA GLY A 163 9.06 -18.02 -12.95
C GLY A 163 10.20 -18.95 -12.55
N PRO A 164 11.08 -19.32 -13.50
CA PRO A 164 12.00 -20.43 -13.29
C PRO A 164 13.16 -20.08 -12.35
N LYS A 165 13.73 -18.89 -12.38
CA LYS A 165 14.83 -18.48 -11.50
C LYS A 165 14.95 -16.96 -11.47
N SER A 166 15.02 -16.39 -10.29
CA SER A 166 15.35 -15.00 -10.07
C SER A 166 16.44 -14.92 -9.00
N ASP A 167 17.32 -13.95 -9.11
CA ASP A 167 18.39 -13.70 -8.14
C ASP A 167 17.84 -13.34 -6.75
N TYR A 168 16.60 -12.84 -6.69
CA TYR A 168 15.87 -12.49 -5.47
C TYR A 168 14.91 -13.56 -4.97
N ALA A 169 14.62 -14.61 -5.77
CA ALA A 169 13.59 -15.58 -5.43
C ALA A 169 14.10 -16.62 -4.43
N GLU A 170 13.60 -16.55 -3.21
CA GLU A 170 13.87 -17.50 -2.16
C GLU A 170 12.57 -17.92 -1.45
N LYS A 171 12.60 -19.08 -0.79
CA LYS A 171 11.47 -19.57 0.01
C LYS A 171 11.48 -18.84 1.36
N GLY A 172 10.50 -17.97 1.58
CA GLY A 172 10.37 -17.21 2.83
C GLY A 172 9.15 -17.60 3.65
N TYR A 173 9.02 -16.94 4.80
CA TYR A 173 7.86 -17.06 5.69
C TYR A 173 6.69 -16.20 5.19
N GLY A 174 6.16 -16.52 4.01
CA GLY A 174 5.06 -15.76 3.41
C GLY A 174 3.90 -15.49 4.37
N ARG A 175 3.61 -14.21 4.66
CA ARG A 175 2.54 -13.77 5.56
C ARG A 175 1.14 -14.16 5.03
N ASP A 176 0.96 -14.27 3.72
CA ASP A 176 -0.33 -14.44 3.04
C ASP A 176 -0.64 -15.90 2.63
N LYS A 177 -0.55 -16.88 3.52
CA LYS A 177 -0.79 -18.32 3.20
C LYS A 177 0.12 -18.87 2.07
N ASN A 178 1.19 -18.18 1.74
CA ASN A 178 2.14 -18.52 0.67
C ASN A 178 3.40 -19.22 1.18
N ARG A 179 3.31 -19.88 2.34
CA ARG A 179 4.45 -20.62 2.91
C ARG A 179 5.05 -21.59 1.90
N GLY A 180 6.36 -21.50 1.72
CA GLY A 180 7.10 -22.37 0.81
C GLY A 180 7.05 -22.00 -0.67
N LYS A 181 6.41 -20.89 -1.04
CA LYS A 181 6.51 -20.32 -2.40
C LYS A 181 7.74 -19.43 -2.50
N MET A 182 8.28 -19.36 -3.72
CA MET A 182 9.32 -18.41 -4.06
C MET A 182 8.75 -17.00 -3.98
N GLN A 183 9.46 -16.11 -3.26
CA GLN A 183 9.02 -14.73 -3.06
C GLN A 183 10.22 -13.77 -3.15
N VAL A 184 9.90 -12.52 -3.37
CA VAL A 184 10.79 -11.36 -3.24
C VAL A 184 10.24 -10.52 -2.10
N GLU A 185 11.06 -10.18 -1.14
CA GLU A 185 10.72 -9.21 -0.11
C GLU A 185 11.11 -7.82 -0.53
N PHE A 186 10.48 -6.81 0.03
CA PHE A 186 10.85 -5.41 -0.22
C PHE A 186 10.50 -4.55 0.99
N MET A 187 11.34 -3.54 1.22
CA MET A 187 11.05 -2.44 2.13
C MET A 187 10.56 -1.24 1.35
N VAL A 188 9.60 -0.52 1.93
CA VAL A 188 9.09 0.73 1.39
C VAL A 188 8.99 1.77 2.50
N ALA A 189 9.38 3.02 2.17
CA ALA A 189 9.25 4.15 3.07
C ALA A 189 8.35 5.21 2.45
N GLN A 190 7.50 5.80 3.30
CA GLN A 190 6.54 6.84 2.96
C GLN A 190 6.76 8.04 3.88
N LEU A 191 6.84 9.24 3.33
CA LEU A 191 6.81 10.46 4.15
C LEU A 191 5.41 10.60 4.77
N ALA A 192 5.36 10.57 6.11
CA ALA A 192 4.10 10.45 6.85
C ALA A 192 3.19 11.69 6.69
N SER A 193 3.78 12.89 6.57
CA SER A 193 3.06 14.16 6.39
C SER A 193 2.34 14.26 5.05
N LEU A 194 2.98 13.81 3.98
CA LEU A 194 2.45 13.89 2.61
C LEU A 194 1.73 12.63 2.14
N GLY A 195 1.99 11.49 2.79
CA GLY A 195 1.49 10.19 2.33
C GLY A 195 2.11 9.73 1.00
N ILE A 196 3.27 10.29 0.61
CA ILE A 196 3.97 9.99 -0.65
C ILE A 196 5.08 8.98 -0.37
N PRO A 197 5.15 7.85 -1.11
CA PRO A 197 6.27 6.92 -1.00
C PRO A 197 7.52 7.55 -1.60
N ILE A 198 8.64 7.45 -0.87
CA ILE A 198 9.91 8.09 -1.23
C ILE A 198 11.06 7.09 -1.45
N TYR A 199 10.86 5.83 -1.07
CA TYR A 199 11.90 4.80 -1.11
C TYR A 199 11.28 3.42 -1.30
N ILE A 200 11.98 2.56 -2.06
CA ILE A 200 11.68 1.14 -2.20
C ILE A 200 12.97 0.37 -2.48
N LYS A 201 13.12 -0.80 -1.83
CA LYS A 201 14.25 -1.71 -2.04
C LYS A 201 13.81 -3.16 -1.99
N PRO A 202 14.11 -3.98 -3.02
CA PRO A 202 13.88 -5.41 -2.98
C PRO A 202 14.98 -6.14 -2.21
N TYR A 203 14.59 -7.28 -1.63
CA TYR A 203 15.45 -8.21 -0.90
C TYR A 203 15.14 -9.65 -1.33
N LYS A 204 16.08 -10.56 -1.08
CA LYS A 204 15.81 -11.99 -1.24
C LYS A 204 14.68 -12.43 -0.31
N GLY A 205 13.88 -13.36 -0.77
CA GLY A 205 12.66 -13.77 -0.08
C GLY A 205 12.83 -14.41 1.30
N ASN A 206 14.05 -14.65 1.74
CA ASN A 206 14.42 -15.24 3.03
C ASN A 206 15.20 -14.27 3.95
N VAL A 207 15.36 -13.03 3.55
CA VAL A 207 16.09 -12.01 4.34
C VAL A 207 15.23 -11.63 5.55
N SER A 208 15.84 -11.61 6.74
CA SER A 208 15.17 -11.26 7.98
C SER A 208 14.81 -9.77 8.04
N ASP A 209 13.75 -9.43 8.81
CA ASP A 209 13.38 -8.03 9.04
C ASP A 209 14.58 -7.23 9.61
N GLU A 210 15.35 -7.83 10.53
CA GLU A 210 16.53 -7.21 11.12
C GLU A 210 17.58 -6.84 10.07
N GLU A 211 17.87 -7.74 9.13
CA GLU A 211 18.82 -7.51 8.05
C GLU A 211 18.30 -6.44 7.07
N GLN A 212 16.99 -6.42 6.79
CA GLN A 212 16.36 -5.38 5.96
C GLN A 212 16.50 -4.00 6.62
N TYR A 213 16.26 -3.89 7.94
CA TYR A 213 16.45 -2.63 8.68
C TYR A 213 17.91 -2.21 8.72
N ARG A 214 18.83 -3.17 8.90
CA ARG A 214 20.28 -2.92 8.89
C ARG A 214 20.74 -2.22 7.61
N ASP A 215 20.11 -2.55 6.51
CA ASP A 215 20.49 -2.06 5.20
C ASP A 215 19.73 -0.78 4.81
N CYS A 216 18.41 -0.71 5.08
CA CYS A 216 17.59 0.42 4.62
C CYS A 216 17.67 1.66 5.50
N VAL A 217 17.91 1.55 6.81
CA VAL A 217 17.93 2.72 7.71
C VAL A 217 19.08 3.68 7.40
N PRO A 218 20.33 3.24 7.16
CA PRO A 218 21.41 4.12 6.69
C PRO A 218 21.09 4.78 5.34
N GLU A 219 20.52 4.05 4.38
CA GLU A 219 20.11 4.62 3.08
C GLU A 219 19.05 5.72 3.26
N LEU A 220 18.08 5.51 4.14
CA LEU A 220 17.08 6.52 4.45
C LEU A 220 17.67 7.75 5.12
N ALA A 221 18.67 7.58 5.99
CA ALA A 221 19.34 8.73 6.61
C ALA A 221 20.06 9.57 5.56
N GLY A 222 20.83 8.95 4.66
CA GLY A 222 21.46 9.64 3.55
C GLY A 222 20.47 10.31 2.60
N LEU A 223 19.32 9.66 2.35
CA LEU A 223 18.25 10.22 1.52
C LEU A 223 17.65 11.47 2.17
N ILE A 224 17.26 11.40 3.44
CA ILE A 224 16.58 12.48 4.16
C ILE A 224 17.50 13.68 4.40
N SER A 225 18.78 13.45 4.71
CA SER A 225 19.76 14.52 4.84
C SER A 225 20.00 15.26 3.51
N GLY A 226 19.79 14.57 2.38
CA GLY A 226 20.09 15.07 1.04
C GLY A 226 21.48 14.74 0.52
N GLU A 227 22.26 13.95 1.27
CA GLU A 227 23.61 13.50 0.89
C GLU A 227 23.59 12.29 -0.04
N GLY A 228 22.44 11.64 -0.21
CA GLY A 228 22.26 10.46 -1.07
C GLY A 228 22.28 9.14 -0.31
N LEU A 229 21.80 8.08 -0.98
CA LEU A 229 21.57 6.77 -0.36
C LEU A 229 22.86 6.09 0.17
N HIS A 230 24.02 6.45 -0.35
CA HIS A 230 25.31 5.87 0.06
C HIS A 230 26.03 6.61 1.20
N ALA A 231 25.47 7.74 1.66
CA ALA A 231 26.16 8.59 2.63
C ALA A 231 26.58 7.88 3.92
N LEU A 232 25.86 6.81 4.30
CA LEU A 232 26.14 6.02 5.51
C LEU A 232 26.34 4.53 5.19
N ASP A 233 26.95 4.18 4.06
CA ASP A 233 27.15 2.77 3.67
C ASP A 233 27.97 1.98 4.71
N ASP A 234 28.96 2.59 5.33
CA ASP A 234 29.76 1.98 6.38
C ASP A 234 28.94 1.63 7.63
N MET A 235 27.84 2.34 7.85
CA MET A 235 26.91 2.08 8.96
C MET A 235 26.04 0.82 8.77
N LYS A 236 26.07 0.19 7.61
CA LYS A 236 25.34 -1.06 7.33
C LYS A 236 25.96 -2.27 8.05
N ALA A 237 27.22 -2.22 8.41
CA ALA A 237 27.85 -3.26 9.23
C ALA A 237 27.26 -3.28 10.65
N SER A 238 27.11 -4.46 11.25
CA SER A 238 26.47 -4.63 12.57
C SER A 238 27.20 -3.91 13.70
N GLU A 239 28.53 -3.79 13.60
CA GLU A 239 29.41 -3.15 14.61
C GLU A 239 29.95 -1.78 14.16
N ALA A 240 29.40 -1.22 13.07
CA ALA A 240 29.86 0.05 12.54
C ALA A 240 29.72 1.18 13.57
N VAL A 241 30.82 1.90 13.80
CA VAL A 241 30.84 3.14 14.57
C VAL A 241 30.83 4.29 13.57
N PRO A 242 30.00 5.35 13.78
CA PRO A 242 30.02 6.51 12.90
C PRO A 242 31.42 7.09 12.76
N GLN A 243 31.85 7.33 11.53
CA GLN A 243 33.09 8.01 11.23
C GLN A 243 32.86 9.53 11.19
N GLU A 244 33.91 10.32 11.10
CA GLU A 244 33.82 11.78 11.04
C GLU A 244 33.00 12.25 9.82
N ALA A 245 33.12 11.54 8.69
CA ALA A 245 32.33 11.81 7.48
C ALA A 245 30.82 11.55 7.66
N ASP A 246 30.43 10.61 8.54
CA ASP A 246 29.03 10.25 8.80
C ASP A 246 28.33 11.27 9.70
N LEU A 247 29.09 12.00 10.53
CA LEU A 247 28.54 12.89 11.56
C LEU A 247 27.71 14.04 10.98
N SER A 248 28.06 14.54 9.80
CA SER A 248 27.29 15.60 9.12
C SER A 248 25.91 15.10 8.69
N THR A 249 25.82 13.92 8.11
CA THR A 249 24.58 13.26 7.70
C THR A 249 23.69 12.96 8.90
N ILE A 250 24.28 12.36 9.96
CA ILE A 250 23.56 12.03 11.20
C ILE A 250 23.03 13.31 11.87
N ALA A 251 23.86 14.36 11.95
CA ALA A 251 23.45 15.65 12.51
C ALA A 251 22.30 16.29 11.70
N ALA A 252 22.37 16.24 10.36
CA ALA A 252 21.31 16.74 9.51
C ALA A 252 19.97 16.03 9.76
N VAL A 253 19.95 14.70 9.86
CA VAL A 253 18.75 13.93 10.19
C VAL A 253 18.21 14.30 11.56
N ALA A 254 19.10 14.40 12.57
CA ALA A 254 18.72 14.79 13.93
C ALA A 254 18.16 16.23 14.00
N MET A 255 18.74 17.17 13.25
CA MET A 255 18.24 18.56 13.17
C MET A 255 16.86 18.66 12.53
N LEU A 256 16.53 17.77 11.59
CA LEU A 256 15.19 17.68 11.00
C LEU A 256 14.16 17.07 11.98
N GLY A 257 14.61 16.49 13.09
CA GLY A 257 13.75 15.79 14.04
C GLY A 257 12.99 14.63 13.39
N ALA A 258 13.56 13.98 12.40
CA ALA A 258 12.92 12.90 11.67
C ALA A 258 12.74 11.65 12.54
N ALA A 259 11.56 11.03 12.50
CA ALA A 259 11.33 9.76 13.18
C ALA A 259 10.97 8.64 12.21
N ILE A 260 11.43 7.43 12.52
CA ILE A 260 10.95 6.21 11.87
C ILE A 260 9.77 5.66 12.66
N VAL A 261 8.62 5.54 11.99
CA VAL A 261 7.40 4.93 12.53
C VAL A 261 7.26 3.54 11.94
N ALA A 262 7.34 2.52 12.79
CA ALA A 262 7.38 1.14 12.34
C ALA A 262 6.54 0.20 13.24
N ASP A 263 6.32 -1.04 12.78
CA ASP A 263 5.67 -2.09 13.57
C ASP A 263 6.69 -2.92 14.37
N ASN A 264 6.24 -3.96 15.02
CA ASN A 264 7.03 -4.88 15.84
C ASN A 264 8.32 -5.40 15.17
N GLY A 265 8.41 -5.44 13.84
CA GLY A 265 9.63 -5.81 13.10
C GLY A 265 10.82 -4.91 13.40
N ALA A 266 10.57 -3.63 13.76
CA ALA A 266 11.60 -2.68 14.16
C ALA A 266 11.96 -2.73 15.66
N ALA A 267 11.24 -3.49 16.47
CA ALA A 267 11.29 -3.42 17.94
C ALA A 267 12.46 -4.18 18.57
N SER A 268 13.36 -4.79 17.78
CA SER A 268 14.60 -5.35 18.33
C SER A 268 15.51 -4.23 18.83
N ASP A 269 16.22 -4.48 19.93
CA ASP A 269 17.18 -3.51 20.48
C ASP A 269 18.22 -3.09 19.42
N ASP A 270 18.64 -4.01 18.56
CA ASP A 270 19.60 -3.75 17.49
C ASP A 270 19.06 -2.78 16.44
N ASN A 271 17.80 -2.97 16.00
CA ASN A 271 17.15 -2.08 15.05
C ASN A 271 16.92 -0.68 15.65
N VAL A 272 16.42 -0.62 16.89
CA VAL A 272 16.24 0.63 17.63
C VAL A 272 17.57 1.39 17.80
N ASN A 273 18.64 0.70 18.18
CA ASN A 273 19.97 1.30 18.30
C ASN A 273 20.49 1.80 16.97
N ARG A 274 20.22 1.10 15.87
CA ARG A 274 20.60 1.50 14.52
C ARG A 274 19.87 2.77 14.09
N ILE A 275 18.55 2.81 14.29
CA ILE A 275 17.72 3.99 14.01
C ILE A 275 18.31 5.21 14.72
N LYS A 276 18.61 5.07 16.02
CA LYS A 276 19.21 6.15 16.84
C LYS A 276 20.59 6.56 16.34
N ARG A 277 21.46 5.60 15.99
CA ARG A 277 22.81 5.88 15.48
C ARG A 277 22.79 6.62 14.15
N CYS A 278 21.77 6.41 13.32
CA CYS A 278 21.59 7.16 12.07
C CYS A 278 20.90 8.53 12.26
N GLY A 279 20.72 9.00 13.49
CA GLY A 279 20.17 10.33 13.81
C GLY A 279 18.65 10.38 13.86
N PHE A 280 17.95 9.28 13.62
CA PHE A 280 16.49 9.24 13.70
C PHE A 280 15.99 9.08 15.14
N GLU A 281 14.86 9.68 15.40
CA GLU A 281 13.95 9.26 16.46
C GLU A 281 13.10 8.07 15.99
N TYR A 282 12.35 7.46 16.89
CA TYR A 282 11.46 6.36 16.51
C TYR A 282 10.14 6.37 17.30
N VAL A 283 9.11 5.81 16.68
CA VAL A 283 7.88 5.36 17.33
C VAL A 283 7.58 3.95 16.81
N THR A 284 7.61 2.98 17.69
CA THR A 284 7.37 1.59 17.32
C THR A 284 6.41 0.89 18.28
N ARG A 285 5.67 -0.07 17.73
CA ARG A 285 4.90 -0.98 18.57
C ARG A 285 5.83 -2.03 19.15
N VAL A 286 5.71 -2.28 20.45
CA VAL A 286 6.48 -3.31 21.14
C VAL A 286 5.56 -4.36 21.77
N PRO A 287 6.00 -5.62 21.88
CA PRO A 287 5.21 -6.66 22.53
C PRO A 287 4.94 -6.34 24.00
N LEU A 288 3.77 -6.73 24.49
CA LEU A 288 3.47 -6.71 25.93
C LEU A 288 4.26 -7.81 26.64
N ASN A 289 4.82 -7.47 27.79
CA ASN A 289 5.60 -8.38 28.62
C ASN A 289 4.92 -8.66 29.96
N LYS A 290 5.55 -9.49 30.82
CA LYS A 290 5.01 -9.86 32.15
C LYS A 290 4.89 -8.67 33.09
N SER A 291 5.75 -7.65 32.95
CA SER A 291 5.64 -6.42 33.78
C SER A 291 4.40 -5.62 33.39
N ASP A 292 4.06 -5.60 32.08
CA ASP A 292 2.83 -4.96 31.63
C ASP A 292 1.59 -5.71 32.16
N ASP A 293 1.60 -7.06 32.14
CA ASP A 293 0.51 -7.87 32.70
C ASP A 293 0.28 -7.58 34.17
N LYS A 294 1.38 -7.52 34.93
CA LYS A 294 1.32 -7.17 36.33
C LYS A 294 0.72 -5.78 36.56
N HIS A 295 1.16 -4.80 35.77
CA HIS A 295 0.66 -3.43 35.87
C HIS A 295 -0.84 -3.32 35.53
N ILE A 296 -1.29 -4.00 34.46
CA ILE A 296 -2.70 -4.07 34.07
C ILE A 296 -3.58 -4.62 35.21
N MET A 297 -3.08 -5.64 35.94
CA MET A 297 -3.85 -6.28 37.02
C MET A 297 -3.83 -5.49 38.32
N GLU A 298 -2.68 -4.96 38.71
CA GLU A 298 -2.46 -4.38 40.03
C GLU A 298 -2.72 -2.86 40.07
N HIS A 299 -2.61 -2.16 38.94
CA HIS A 299 -2.65 -0.70 38.86
C HIS A 299 -3.60 -0.16 37.77
N PRO A 300 -4.86 -0.61 37.69
CA PRO A 300 -5.79 -0.12 36.65
C PRO A 300 -6.12 1.38 36.81
N ALA A 301 -5.93 1.96 37.98
CA ALA A 301 -6.17 3.39 38.26
C ALA A 301 -5.09 4.31 37.65
N ASP A 302 -3.92 3.77 37.25
CA ASP A 302 -2.83 4.56 36.66
C ASP A 302 -3.10 4.92 35.18
N PHE A 303 -4.16 4.38 34.61
CA PHE A 303 -4.54 4.66 33.21
C PHE A 303 -5.37 5.95 33.12
N GLU A 304 -4.84 6.94 32.45
CA GLU A 304 -5.51 8.21 32.19
C GLU A 304 -6.29 8.18 30.88
N TYR A 305 -7.47 8.79 30.85
CA TYR A 305 -8.25 8.93 29.62
C TYR A 305 -7.65 10.02 28.72
N ILE A 306 -7.33 9.68 27.47
CA ILE A 306 -6.67 10.58 26.50
C ILE A 306 -7.55 10.95 25.30
N GLY A 307 -8.84 10.59 25.31
CA GLY A 307 -9.78 10.84 24.22
C GLY A 307 -10.03 9.62 23.33
N ASP A 308 -11.00 9.71 22.44
CA ASP A 308 -11.33 8.70 21.41
C ASP A 308 -11.49 7.26 21.95
N GLY A 309 -12.02 7.10 23.17
CA GLY A 309 -12.16 5.78 23.78
C GLY A 309 -10.83 5.11 24.14
N MET A 310 -9.78 5.90 24.33
CA MET A 310 -8.43 5.45 24.67
C MET A 310 -8.07 5.84 26.09
N MET A 311 -7.47 4.90 26.81
CA MET A 311 -6.77 5.14 28.06
C MET A 311 -5.29 4.82 27.89
N CYS A 312 -4.41 5.48 28.62
CA CYS A 312 -2.97 5.28 28.53
C CYS A 312 -2.28 5.36 29.88
N TYR A 313 -1.34 4.44 30.11
CA TYR A 313 -0.33 4.52 31.14
C TYR A 313 1.02 4.85 30.52
N THR A 314 1.70 5.89 31.04
CA THR A 314 2.99 6.37 30.53
C THR A 314 4.10 6.02 31.50
N LYS A 315 5.19 5.42 30.97
CA LYS A 315 6.39 5.11 31.75
C LYS A 315 7.63 5.65 31.06
N HIS A 316 8.38 6.48 31.79
CA HIS A 316 9.65 7.03 31.35
C HIS A 316 10.82 6.21 31.91
N PHE A 317 11.81 5.95 31.08
CA PHE A 317 13.05 5.25 31.44
C PHE A 317 14.23 6.23 31.33
N ALA A 318 14.54 6.91 32.45
CA ALA A 318 15.56 7.98 32.48
C ALA A 318 16.94 7.50 32.00
N SER A 319 17.33 6.25 32.27
CA SER A 319 18.63 5.70 31.87
C SER A 319 18.82 5.53 30.37
N SER A 320 17.74 5.34 29.61
CA SER A 320 17.77 5.10 28.15
C SER A 320 17.11 6.19 27.32
N GLY A 321 16.51 7.21 27.99
CA GLY A 321 15.73 8.24 27.33
C GLY A 321 14.49 7.71 26.61
N ARG A 322 14.04 6.48 26.94
CA ARG A 322 12.85 5.86 26.34
C ARG A 322 11.59 6.24 27.10
N THR A 323 10.51 6.35 26.36
CA THR A 323 9.16 6.44 26.92
C THR A 323 8.31 5.30 26.35
N THR A 324 7.58 4.61 27.19
CA THR A 324 6.58 3.63 26.75
C THR A 324 5.19 4.09 27.11
N PHE A 325 4.27 3.89 26.20
CA PHE A 325 2.85 4.18 26.32
C PHE A 325 2.08 2.87 26.24
N LEU A 326 1.47 2.45 27.32
CA LEU A 326 0.60 1.28 27.39
C LEU A 326 -0.85 1.75 27.20
N PHE A 327 -1.42 1.47 26.06
CA PHE A 327 -2.77 1.90 25.69
C PHE A 327 -3.79 0.79 25.95
N LEU A 328 -4.98 1.20 26.40
CA LEU A 328 -6.20 0.42 26.34
C LEU A 328 -7.15 1.08 25.34
N SER A 329 -7.52 0.36 24.30
CA SER A 329 -8.45 0.82 23.26
C SER A 329 -9.81 0.16 23.43
N ARG A 330 -10.86 0.98 23.57
CA ARG A 330 -12.24 0.51 23.61
C ARG A 330 -12.61 -0.26 22.35
N ASP A 331 -12.26 0.26 21.17
CA ASP A 331 -12.57 -0.38 19.88
C ASP A 331 -11.88 -1.74 19.73
N LEU A 332 -10.61 -1.86 20.18
CA LEU A 332 -9.90 -3.15 20.14
C LEU A 332 -10.50 -4.12 21.17
N LEU A 333 -10.93 -3.64 22.30
CA LEU A 333 -11.59 -4.43 23.32
C LEU A 333 -12.93 -4.98 22.81
N GLU A 334 -13.77 -4.14 22.19
CA GLU A 334 -15.05 -4.54 21.62
C GLU A 334 -14.87 -5.53 20.45
N ARG A 335 -13.92 -5.27 19.54
CA ARG A 335 -13.56 -6.23 18.48
C ARG A 335 -13.02 -7.54 19.05
N GLY A 336 -12.19 -7.48 20.08
CA GLY A 336 -11.67 -8.65 20.78
C GLY A 336 -12.80 -9.46 21.42
N ARG A 337 -13.77 -8.81 22.05
CA ARG A 337 -14.97 -9.43 22.63
C ARG A 337 -15.79 -10.13 21.54
N HIS A 338 -16.07 -9.45 20.43
CA HIS A 338 -16.81 -10.03 19.32
C HIS A 338 -16.10 -11.24 18.70
N ASN A 339 -14.79 -11.14 18.47
CA ASN A 339 -14.00 -12.24 17.93
C ASN A 339 -13.93 -13.43 18.88
N SER A 340 -13.79 -13.17 20.19
CA SER A 340 -13.79 -14.19 21.24
C SER A 340 -15.13 -14.88 21.36
N HIS A 341 -16.22 -14.13 21.27
CA HIS A 341 -17.57 -14.69 21.24
C HIS A 341 -17.78 -15.61 20.03
N ARG A 342 -17.42 -15.16 18.82
CA ARG A 342 -17.50 -16.00 17.61
C ARG A 342 -16.61 -17.24 17.68
N ARG A 343 -15.47 -17.16 18.34
CA ARG A 343 -14.60 -18.31 18.56
C ARG A 343 -15.23 -19.28 19.55
N LEU A 344 -15.77 -18.76 20.66
CA LEU A 344 -16.51 -19.55 21.64
C LEU A 344 -17.68 -20.30 20.99
N GLU A 345 -18.52 -19.62 20.18
CA GLU A 345 -19.63 -20.25 19.47
C GLU A 345 -19.17 -21.41 18.60
N LYS A 346 -18.10 -21.23 17.81
CA LYS A 346 -17.53 -22.30 16.98
C LYS A 346 -17.01 -23.49 17.81
N ASP A 347 -16.36 -23.20 18.93
CA ASP A 347 -15.83 -24.24 19.80
C ASP A 347 -16.98 -24.96 20.53
N LEU A 348 -18.08 -24.27 20.88
CA LEU A 348 -19.31 -24.87 21.41
C LEU A 348 -20.00 -25.77 20.38
N GLU A 349 -20.13 -25.37 19.13
CA GLU A 349 -20.66 -26.20 18.05
C GLU A 349 -19.85 -27.51 17.91
N VAL A 350 -18.51 -27.41 17.93
CA VAL A 350 -17.62 -28.57 17.87
C VAL A 350 -17.81 -29.48 19.09
N LEU A 351 -17.94 -28.93 20.30
CA LEU A 351 -18.18 -29.68 21.53
C LEU A 351 -19.56 -30.37 21.53
N GLU A 352 -20.57 -29.70 21.00
CA GLU A 352 -21.91 -30.27 20.87
C GLU A 352 -21.93 -31.43 19.87
N ASP A 353 -21.25 -31.29 18.76
CA ASP A 353 -21.10 -32.39 17.78
C ASP A 353 -20.32 -33.58 18.35
N ILE A 354 -19.27 -33.33 19.18
CA ILE A 354 -18.55 -34.37 19.92
C ILE A 354 -19.53 -35.10 20.88
N LYS A 355 -20.30 -34.34 21.65
CA LYS A 355 -21.29 -34.83 22.60
C LYS A 355 -22.34 -35.73 21.92
N ASN A 356 -22.72 -35.35 20.70
CA ASN A 356 -23.68 -36.09 19.87
C ASN A 356 -23.07 -37.24 19.04
N GLY A 357 -21.79 -37.54 19.25
CA GLY A 357 -21.12 -38.66 18.58
C GLY A 357 -20.85 -38.48 17.10
N LYS A 358 -20.94 -37.25 16.58
CA LYS A 358 -20.86 -36.96 15.14
C LYS A 358 -19.43 -36.73 14.63
N LEU A 359 -18.42 -36.67 15.50
CA LEU A 359 -17.07 -36.20 15.13
C LEU A 359 -16.01 -37.29 15.06
N ARG A 360 -15.01 -37.02 14.20
CA ARG A 360 -13.82 -37.86 14.00
C ARG A 360 -12.75 -37.53 15.05
N LYS A 361 -11.86 -38.50 15.37
CA LYS A 361 -10.72 -38.28 16.30
C LYS A 361 -9.89 -37.03 16.01
N SER A 362 -9.79 -36.57 14.73
CA SER A 362 -9.09 -35.35 14.32
C SER A 362 -9.72 -34.05 14.85
N ASP A 363 -11.00 -34.06 15.21
CA ASP A 363 -11.72 -32.86 15.65
C ASP A 363 -11.51 -32.59 17.13
N PHE A 364 -11.11 -33.61 17.91
CA PHE A 364 -10.68 -33.44 19.30
C PHE A 364 -9.43 -32.55 19.45
N VAL A 365 -8.56 -32.52 18.41
CA VAL A 365 -7.39 -31.63 18.41
C VAL A 365 -7.80 -30.16 18.35
N LYS A 366 -8.96 -29.85 17.75
CA LYS A 366 -9.45 -28.47 17.62
C LYS A 366 -9.91 -27.87 18.94
N VAL A 367 -10.36 -28.69 19.88
CA VAL A 367 -10.85 -28.24 21.21
C VAL A 367 -9.79 -28.30 22.32
N LYS A 368 -8.57 -28.76 22.03
CA LYS A 368 -7.44 -28.73 22.99
C LYS A 368 -7.07 -27.32 23.47
N HIS A 369 -7.54 -26.30 22.79
CA HIS A 369 -7.26 -24.90 23.13
C HIS A 369 -8.37 -24.22 23.91
N VAL A 370 -9.43 -24.96 24.24
CA VAL A 370 -10.55 -24.41 25.01
C VAL A 370 -10.11 -24.25 26.47
N PRO A 371 -9.97 -23.03 27.00
CA PRO A 371 -9.30 -22.80 28.30
C PRO A 371 -9.97 -23.46 29.51
N TRP A 372 -11.23 -23.88 29.35
CA TRP A 372 -12.08 -24.44 30.40
C TRP A 372 -12.44 -25.93 30.18
N VAL A 373 -11.91 -26.53 29.11
CA VAL A 373 -12.07 -27.96 28.85
C VAL A 373 -10.74 -28.64 29.07
N ASP A 374 -10.64 -29.38 30.18
CA ASP A 374 -9.52 -30.29 30.39
C ASP A 374 -9.73 -31.51 29.52
N VAL A 375 -9.14 -31.45 28.32
CA VAL A 375 -9.23 -32.54 27.32
C VAL A 375 -8.11 -33.52 27.59
N ASP A 376 -8.22 -34.26 28.65
CA ASP A 376 -7.48 -35.53 28.74
C ASP A 376 -8.12 -36.51 27.74
N VAL A 377 -7.32 -37.34 27.07
CA VAL A 377 -7.68 -38.18 25.93
C VAL A 377 -8.79 -39.21 26.21
N THR A 378 -9.23 -39.31 27.46
CA THR A 378 -10.26 -40.22 27.95
C THR A 378 -11.64 -39.59 28.18
N LEU A 379 -11.83 -38.31 27.84
CA LEU A 379 -13.12 -37.66 28.02
C LEU A 379 -14.20 -38.30 27.15
N THR A 380 -15.09 -39.00 27.84
CA THR A 380 -16.38 -39.39 27.28
C THR A 380 -17.21 -38.12 27.09
N ALA A 381 -17.97 -38.04 25.99
CA ALA A 381 -18.83 -36.91 25.65
C ALA A 381 -19.76 -36.44 26.81
N GLN A 382 -19.93 -37.23 27.87
CA GLN A 382 -20.74 -36.99 29.05
C GLN A 382 -20.10 -36.00 30.05
N SER A 383 -18.80 -35.76 30.02
CA SER A 383 -18.07 -34.90 30.96
C SER A 383 -17.84 -33.47 30.44
N LEU A 384 -18.31 -33.13 29.23
CA LEU A 384 -18.19 -31.79 28.67
C LEU A 384 -19.16 -30.81 29.36
N LEU A 385 -18.60 -29.83 30.05
CA LEU A 385 -19.37 -28.74 30.67
C LEU A 385 -19.80 -27.76 29.58
N MET A 386 -21.07 -27.83 29.19
CA MET A 386 -21.66 -26.84 28.29
C MET A 386 -22.20 -25.65 29.09
N PRO A 387 -22.07 -24.41 28.57
CA PRO A 387 -22.67 -23.25 29.24
C PRO A 387 -24.20 -23.40 29.26
N HIS A 388 -24.78 -23.19 30.43
CA HIS A 388 -26.22 -23.35 30.65
C HIS A 388 -27.01 -22.06 30.57
N SER A 389 -26.33 -20.90 30.54
CA SER A 389 -26.96 -19.57 30.50
C SER A 389 -26.17 -18.58 29.67
N GLU A 390 -26.82 -17.46 29.28
CA GLU A 390 -26.11 -16.34 28.66
C GLU A 390 -25.04 -15.74 29.55
N THR A 391 -25.22 -15.74 30.87
CA THR A 391 -24.22 -15.29 31.86
C THR A 391 -22.96 -16.18 31.80
N ASP A 392 -23.13 -17.49 31.64
CA ASP A 392 -21.98 -18.40 31.45
C ASP A 392 -21.25 -18.15 30.17
N LYS A 393 -21.97 -17.92 29.06
CA LYS A 393 -21.36 -17.55 27.78
C LYS A 393 -20.59 -16.24 27.86
N GLU A 394 -21.11 -15.24 28.57
CA GLU A 394 -20.39 -13.97 28.78
C GLU A 394 -19.12 -14.14 29.60
N ARG A 395 -19.17 -14.98 30.64
CA ARG A 395 -17.99 -15.31 31.46
C ARG A 395 -16.93 -16.00 30.59
N LEU A 396 -17.33 -17.04 29.83
CA LEU A 396 -16.44 -17.77 28.95
C LEU A 396 -15.89 -16.86 27.82
N THR A 397 -16.70 -15.95 27.29
CA THR A 397 -16.22 -14.95 26.32
C THR A 397 -15.10 -14.11 26.92
N ARG A 398 -15.20 -13.67 28.18
CA ARG A 398 -14.14 -12.93 28.88
C ARG A 398 -12.88 -13.78 29.07
N ASP A 399 -13.01 -15.05 29.40
CA ASP A 399 -11.87 -15.97 29.50
C ASP A 399 -11.13 -16.14 28.16
N TYR A 400 -11.88 -16.19 27.05
CA TYR A 400 -11.31 -16.24 25.70
C TYR A 400 -10.63 -14.92 25.28
N MET A 401 -11.04 -13.78 25.81
CA MET A 401 -10.40 -12.49 25.51
C MET A 401 -8.99 -12.42 26.07
N GLY A 402 -8.77 -13.00 27.25
CA GLY A 402 -7.51 -12.90 27.98
C GLY A 402 -7.18 -11.48 28.47
N LEU A 403 -6.21 -11.38 29.37
CA LEU A 403 -5.82 -10.14 30.05
C LEU A 403 -5.40 -9.02 29.07
N ARG A 404 -4.70 -9.37 28.00
CA ARG A 404 -4.12 -8.40 27.05
C ARG A 404 -5.08 -7.90 25.98
N CYS A 405 -6.34 -8.32 26.01
CA CYS A 405 -7.33 -7.91 25.03
C CYS A 405 -7.59 -6.40 25.14
N GLY A 406 -7.52 -5.70 24.02
CA GLY A 406 -7.67 -4.25 23.97
C GLY A 406 -6.40 -3.46 24.26
N PHE A 407 -5.34 -4.10 24.79
CA PHE A 407 -4.09 -3.43 25.11
C PHE A 407 -3.06 -3.53 23.97
N PHE A 408 -2.30 -2.46 23.82
CA PHE A 408 -1.09 -2.43 23.00
C PHE A 408 -0.10 -1.42 23.57
N LYS A 409 1.18 -1.55 23.21
CA LYS A 409 2.24 -0.69 23.72
C LYS A 409 3.03 -0.06 22.60
N LEU A 410 3.26 1.24 22.70
CA LEU A 410 4.20 1.98 21.87
C LEU A 410 5.44 2.34 22.68
N GLU A 411 6.56 2.43 21.99
CA GLU A 411 7.83 2.89 22.53
C GLU A 411 8.42 3.99 21.63
N THR A 412 9.03 5.00 22.25
CA THR A 412 9.68 6.11 21.56
C THR A 412 10.85 6.66 22.37
N ASN A 413 11.82 7.28 21.67
CA ASN A 413 12.84 8.15 22.29
C ASN A 413 12.54 9.64 22.10
N ARG A 414 11.49 9.99 21.34
CA ARG A 414 11.04 11.36 21.17
C ARG A 414 10.25 11.83 22.40
N GLN A 415 10.48 13.05 22.81
CA GLN A 415 9.64 13.69 23.84
C GLN A 415 8.28 14.04 23.23
N MET A 416 7.25 13.36 23.65
CA MET A 416 5.87 13.58 23.18
C MET A 416 4.86 13.04 24.20
N THR A 417 3.64 13.52 24.07
CA THR A 417 2.50 13.01 24.84
C THR A 417 1.99 11.68 24.27
N ALA A 418 1.22 10.94 25.07
CA ALA A 418 0.56 9.71 24.61
C ALA A 418 -0.35 9.94 23.38
N SER A 419 -1.07 11.06 23.35
CA SER A 419 -1.95 11.42 22.23
C SER A 419 -1.16 11.70 20.94
N GLU A 420 0.00 12.36 21.05
CA GLU A 420 0.88 12.61 19.91
C GLU A 420 1.49 11.31 19.38
N ALA A 421 2.00 10.45 20.27
CA ALA A 421 2.53 9.14 19.90
C ALA A 421 1.48 8.28 19.19
N LEU A 422 0.26 8.26 19.70
CA LEU A 422 -0.85 7.53 19.11
C LEU A 422 -1.22 8.10 17.73
N ARG A 423 -1.29 9.42 17.59
CA ARG A 423 -1.60 10.09 16.32
C ARG A 423 -0.53 9.80 15.27
N LEU A 424 0.74 9.87 15.65
CA LEU A 424 1.86 9.57 14.76
C LEU A 424 1.83 8.08 14.34
N TYR A 425 1.65 7.16 15.29
CA TYR A 425 1.56 5.75 14.98
C TYR A 425 0.34 5.40 14.11
N ARG A 426 -0.80 6.07 14.28
CA ARG A 426 -1.98 5.87 13.42
C ARG A 426 -1.74 6.30 11.97
N ARG A 427 -0.85 7.27 11.71
CA ARG A 427 -0.43 7.65 10.34
C ARG A 427 0.26 6.49 9.61
N ARG A 428 0.81 5.53 10.35
CA ARG A 428 1.40 4.30 9.79
C ARG A 428 0.42 3.51 8.93
N ALA A 429 -0.88 3.59 9.17
CA ALA A 429 -1.88 2.98 8.28
C ALA A 429 -1.71 3.42 6.81
N GLY A 430 -1.11 4.57 6.56
CA GLY A 430 -0.79 5.06 5.21
C GLY A 430 0.16 4.13 4.45
N ILE A 431 1.19 3.57 5.11
CA ILE A 431 2.15 2.67 4.45
C ILE A 431 1.50 1.32 4.09
N GLU A 432 0.55 0.83 4.91
CA GLU A 432 -0.20 -0.39 4.60
C GLU A 432 -1.05 -0.20 3.32
N HIS A 433 -1.64 1.00 3.14
CA HIS A 433 -2.33 1.37 1.91
C HIS A 433 -1.39 1.45 0.72
N VAL A 434 -0.20 2.06 0.87
CA VAL A 434 0.84 2.09 -0.17
C VAL A 434 1.25 0.67 -0.57
N ILE A 435 1.57 -0.20 0.39
CA ILE A 435 1.93 -1.61 0.12
C ILE A 435 0.80 -2.36 -0.60
N SER A 436 -0.44 -2.15 -0.15
CA SER A 436 -1.61 -2.75 -0.82
C SER A 436 -1.77 -2.25 -2.25
N SER A 437 -1.56 -0.96 -2.48
CA SER A 437 -1.60 -0.33 -3.81
C SER A 437 -0.47 -0.83 -4.71
N LEU A 438 0.77 -0.85 -4.22
CA LEU A 438 1.93 -1.40 -4.92
C LEU A 438 1.67 -2.83 -5.40
N LYS A 439 1.05 -3.66 -4.58
CA LYS A 439 0.74 -5.05 -4.93
C LYS A 439 -0.40 -5.21 -5.94
N ARG A 440 -1.42 -4.35 -5.89
CA ARG A 440 -2.68 -4.55 -6.64
C ARG A 440 -2.89 -3.58 -7.79
N ILE A 441 -2.48 -2.32 -7.61
CA ILE A 441 -2.81 -1.22 -8.53
C ILE A 441 -1.61 -0.86 -9.40
N THR A 442 -0.45 -0.64 -8.79
CA THR A 442 0.76 -0.23 -9.51
C THR A 442 1.62 -1.40 -9.98
N GLY A 443 1.11 -2.62 -9.83
CA GLY A 443 1.51 -3.77 -10.65
C GLY A 443 2.79 -4.50 -10.26
N ILE A 444 3.28 -4.44 -9.02
CA ILE A 444 4.39 -5.33 -8.61
C ILE A 444 4.00 -6.82 -8.68
N LYS A 445 2.75 -7.16 -8.45
CA LYS A 445 2.29 -8.55 -8.39
C LYS A 445 1.54 -8.96 -9.67
N PRO A 446 1.97 -10.08 -10.31
CA PRO A 446 3.16 -10.90 -10.05
C PRO A 446 4.42 -10.24 -10.64
N ILE A 447 5.59 -10.47 -10.01
CA ILE A 447 6.86 -10.10 -10.63
C ILE A 447 7.10 -10.99 -11.85
N ARG A 448 7.36 -10.39 -13.01
CA ARG A 448 7.54 -11.07 -14.31
C ARG A 448 8.94 -10.89 -14.90
N VAL A 449 9.87 -10.41 -14.10
CA VAL A 449 11.28 -10.18 -14.44
C VAL A 449 12.17 -10.90 -13.44
N TRP A 450 13.40 -11.27 -13.82
CA TRP A 450 14.16 -12.24 -13.06
C TRP A 450 15.57 -11.78 -12.68
N ASN A 451 16.26 -11.03 -13.54
CA ASN A 451 17.60 -10.53 -13.19
C ASN A 451 17.49 -9.36 -12.19
N GLU A 452 18.55 -9.13 -11.46
CA GLU A 452 18.63 -8.12 -10.41
C GLU A 452 18.20 -6.72 -10.90
N ASP A 453 18.80 -6.25 -11.98
CA ASP A 453 18.51 -4.93 -12.54
C ASP A 453 17.03 -4.79 -12.91
N SER A 454 16.45 -5.81 -13.54
CA SER A 454 15.04 -5.76 -13.93
C SER A 454 14.08 -5.80 -12.74
N VAL A 455 14.43 -6.52 -11.66
CA VAL A 455 13.64 -6.53 -10.41
C VAL A 455 13.71 -5.17 -9.74
N ASN A 456 14.91 -4.60 -9.59
CA ASN A 456 15.10 -3.24 -9.09
C ASN A 456 14.33 -2.22 -9.94
N GLY A 457 14.39 -2.34 -11.28
CA GLY A 457 13.67 -1.48 -12.20
C GLY A 457 12.15 -1.57 -12.07
N ALA A 458 11.61 -2.78 -11.87
CA ALA A 458 10.18 -2.97 -11.62
C ALA A 458 9.73 -2.33 -10.30
N MET A 459 10.58 -2.40 -9.25
CA MET A 459 10.32 -1.73 -7.97
C MET A 459 10.34 -0.21 -8.13
N VAL A 460 11.34 0.34 -8.82
CA VAL A 460 11.43 1.78 -9.13
C VAL A 460 10.20 2.23 -9.93
N LEU A 461 9.80 1.47 -10.95
CA LEU A 461 8.61 1.79 -11.74
C LEU A 461 7.35 1.85 -10.88
N ALA A 462 7.18 0.88 -9.98
CA ALA A 462 6.05 0.86 -9.06
C ALA A 462 6.08 2.03 -8.07
N LEU A 463 7.27 2.38 -7.55
CA LEU A 463 7.46 3.58 -6.72
C LEU A 463 7.03 4.85 -7.46
N LEU A 464 7.48 5.05 -8.70
CA LEU A 464 7.12 6.22 -9.51
C LEU A 464 5.62 6.25 -9.81
N SER A 465 5.02 5.10 -10.11
CA SER A 465 3.58 4.98 -10.34
C SER A 465 2.79 5.38 -9.09
N GLU A 466 3.12 4.80 -7.94
CA GLU A 466 2.45 5.10 -6.67
C GLU A 466 2.68 6.54 -6.23
N ALA A 467 3.91 7.06 -6.35
CA ALA A 467 4.24 8.43 -6.02
C ALA A 467 3.43 9.43 -6.85
N SER A 468 3.24 9.18 -8.16
CA SER A 468 2.45 10.07 -9.03
C SER A 468 0.99 10.18 -8.58
N VAL A 469 0.37 9.06 -8.18
CA VAL A 469 -1.01 9.03 -7.69
C VAL A 469 -1.11 9.58 -6.26
N ALA A 470 -0.10 9.31 -5.41
CA ALA A 470 -0.04 9.85 -4.06
C ALA A 470 0.09 11.38 -4.06
N MET A 471 0.88 11.96 -4.97
CA MET A 471 0.96 13.40 -5.17
C MET A 471 -0.39 13.99 -5.61
N ALA A 472 -1.07 13.35 -6.56
CA ALA A 472 -2.42 13.75 -6.96
C ALA A 472 -3.40 13.73 -5.77
N ARG A 473 -3.36 12.65 -4.98
CA ARG A 473 -4.17 12.52 -3.76
C ARG A 473 -3.89 13.63 -2.76
N TYR A 474 -2.61 13.91 -2.48
CA TYR A 474 -2.20 14.97 -1.55
C TYR A 474 -2.75 16.34 -1.98
N CYS A 475 -2.65 16.68 -3.27
CA CYS A 475 -3.19 17.93 -3.81
C CYS A 475 -4.72 18.06 -3.70
N MET A 476 -5.43 16.93 -3.54
CA MET A 476 -6.88 16.90 -3.32
C MET A 476 -7.26 16.88 -1.82
N GLU A 477 -6.32 16.54 -0.93
CA GLU A 477 -6.59 16.48 0.51
C GLU A 477 -6.91 17.88 1.06
N GLY A 478 -7.95 17.94 1.89
CA GLY A 478 -8.41 19.20 2.49
C GLY A 478 -9.56 19.89 1.74
N ARG A 479 -9.94 19.42 0.56
CA ARG A 479 -11.15 19.92 -0.12
C ARG A 479 -12.41 19.43 0.60
N LYS A 480 -13.39 20.32 0.68
CA LYS A 480 -14.67 20.08 1.35
C LYS A 480 -15.72 19.84 0.28
N GLU A 481 -16.37 18.69 0.31
CA GLU A 481 -17.60 18.46 -0.48
C GLU A 481 -18.83 18.72 0.38
N ALA A 482 -19.78 19.47 -0.17
CA ALA A 482 -21.11 19.60 0.40
C ALA A 482 -21.93 18.37 -0.03
N ILE A 483 -22.31 17.54 0.93
CA ILE A 483 -23.24 16.43 0.69
C ILE A 483 -24.61 16.91 1.16
N VAL A 484 -25.57 16.95 0.23
CA VAL A 484 -26.98 17.21 0.56
C VAL A 484 -27.65 15.86 0.69
N ASP A 485 -27.95 15.47 1.93
CA ASP A 485 -28.73 14.28 2.25
C ASP A 485 -29.98 14.71 2.99
N ASP A 486 -31.17 14.32 2.50
CA ASP A 486 -32.50 14.72 3.03
C ASP A 486 -32.65 16.22 3.31
N GLY A 487 -32.05 17.08 2.50
CA GLY A 487 -32.13 18.53 2.63
C GLY A 487 -31.22 19.16 3.68
N LEU A 488 -30.36 18.36 4.32
CA LEU A 488 -29.30 18.81 5.22
C LEU A 488 -27.96 18.83 4.46
N GLU A 489 -27.35 20.00 4.38
CA GLU A 489 -26.02 20.19 3.81
C GLU A 489 -24.96 19.83 4.85
N THR A 490 -24.30 18.70 4.67
CA THR A 490 -23.17 18.26 5.51
C THR A 490 -21.86 18.45 4.75
N ILE A 491 -20.92 19.16 5.34
CA ILE A 491 -19.58 19.36 4.77
C ILE A 491 -18.72 18.15 5.17
N ARG A 492 -18.34 17.32 4.20
CA ARG A 492 -17.44 16.20 4.40
C ARG A 492 -16.10 16.44 3.73
N THR A 493 -15.01 16.19 4.45
CA THR A 493 -13.67 16.17 3.82
C THR A 493 -13.51 14.86 3.08
N VAL A 494 -13.36 14.93 1.76
CA VAL A 494 -13.18 13.75 0.91
C VAL A 494 -11.70 13.38 0.87
N LYS A 495 -11.39 12.13 1.24
CA LYS A 495 -10.06 11.53 1.07
C LYS A 495 -10.21 10.34 0.13
N PRO A 496 -10.10 10.54 -1.19
CA PRO A 496 -10.23 9.44 -2.13
C PRO A 496 -9.10 8.43 -1.93
N SER A 497 -9.43 7.14 -2.02
CA SER A 497 -8.41 6.08 -2.02
C SER A 497 -7.62 6.11 -3.33
N THR A 498 -6.38 5.60 -3.33
CA THR A 498 -5.58 5.41 -4.56
C THR A 498 -6.36 4.64 -5.62
N GLU A 499 -7.09 3.59 -5.24
CA GLU A 499 -7.93 2.81 -6.16
C GLU A 499 -9.05 3.63 -6.79
N SER A 500 -9.74 4.47 -6.01
CA SER A 500 -10.78 5.37 -6.51
C SER A 500 -10.22 6.39 -7.50
N ILE A 501 -9.06 6.98 -7.18
CA ILE A 501 -8.38 7.94 -8.06
C ILE A 501 -8.00 7.26 -9.38
N VAL A 502 -7.28 6.14 -9.32
CA VAL A 502 -6.82 5.43 -10.52
C VAL A 502 -8.00 5.01 -11.39
N ARG A 503 -9.06 4.46 -10.79
CA ARG A 503 -10.27 4.08 -11.53
C ARG A 503 -10.93 5.27 -12.23
N SER A 504 -11.11 6.38 -11.54
CA SER A 504 -11.69 7.59 -12.12
C SER A 504 -10.83 8.15 -13.27
N LEU A 505 -9.50 8.10 -13.12
CA LEU A 505 -8.56 8.55 -14.16
C LEU A 505 -8.51 7.60 -15.37
N ILE A 506 -8.70 6.30 -15.18
CA ILE A 506 -8.81 5.31 -16.27
C ILE A 506 -10.09 5.56 -17.08
N HIS A 507 -11.19 5.87 -16.41
CA HIS A 507 -12.47 6.12 -17.05
C HIS A 507 -12.46 7.42 -17.88
N LEU A 508 -11.66 8.41 -17.50
CA LEU A 508 -11.50 9.63 -18.31
C LEU A 508 -10.71 9.31 -19.58
N THR A 509 -11.46 9.06 -20.64
CA THR A 509 -10.92 8.59 -21.91
C THR A 509 -10.91 9.65 -22.98
N LEU A 510 -9.85 9.65 -23.79
CA LEU A 510 -9.77 10.41 -25.03
C LEU A 510 -10.08 9.48 -26.20
N THR A 511 -11.19 9.75 -26.87
CA THR A 511 -11.64 8.96 -28.01
C THR A 511 -11.39 9.74 -29.30
N ARG A 512 -10.73 9.10 -30.23
CA ARG A 512 -10.55 9.61 -31.60
C ARG A 512 -11.64 9.03 -32.47
N PHE A 513 -12.38 9.86 -33.15
CA PHE A 513 -13.40 9.40 -34.08
C PHE A 513 -13.38 10.23 -35.36
N ARG A 514 -13.94 9.67 -36.42
CA ARG A 514 -14.09 10.31 -37.69
C ARG A 514 -15.52 10.18 -38.16
N ASP A 515 -16.10 11.28 -38.54
CA ASP A 515 -17.43 11.30 -39.14
C ASP A 515 -17.29 11.25 -40.66
N GLY A 516 -17.57 10.09 -41.25
CA GLY A 516 -17.41 9.84 -42.70
C GLY A 516 -15.99 10.09 -43.19
N LYS A 517 -15.82 10.89 -44.27
CA LYS A 517 -14.52 11.29 -44.85
C LYS A 517 -13.96 12.57 -44.20
N GLY A 518 -14.59 13.10 -43.18
CA GLY A 518 -14.18 14.32 -42.48
C GLY A 518 -12.86 14.18 -41.71
N PRO A 519 -12.36 15.28 -41.13
CA PRO A 519 -11.17 15.23 -40.27
C PRO A 519 -11.44 14.44 -38.98
N TYR A 520 -10.40 13.81 -38.44
CA TYR A 520 -10.50 13.19 -37.11
C TYR A 520 -10.80 14.22 -36.04
N ARG A 521 -11.72 13.89 -35.15
CA ARG A 521 -12.04 14.66 -33.93
C ARG A 521 -11.60 13.87 -32.72
N MET A 522 -11.20 14.58 -31.68
CA MET A 522 -10.84 14.01 -30.39
C MET A 522 -11.87 14.48 -29.37
N VAL A 523 -12.47 13.55 -28.65
CA VAL A 523 -13.47 13.85 -27.60
C VAL A 523 -13.00 13.25 -26.29
N LEU A 524 -13.03 14.07 -25.26
CA LEU A 524 -12.77 13.67 -23.89
C LEU A 524 -14.11 13.34 -23.24
N SER A 525 -14.24 12.13 -22.69
CA SER A 525 -15.50 11.59 -22.19
C SER A 525 -15.32 10.93 -20.82
N ASN A 526 -16.46 10.63 -20.17
CA ASN A 526 -16.56 9.95 -18.90
C ASN A 526 -15.89 10.73 -17.75
N TRP A 527 -16.23 12.00 -17.64
CA TRP A 527 -15.86 12.83 -16.53
C TRP A 527 -16.53 12.37 -15.24
N GLU A 528 -15.72 12.01 -14.26
CA GLU A 528 -16.14 11.79 -12.88
C GLU A 528 -15.69 12.98 -12.00
N PRO A 529 -16.35 13.25 -10.85
CA PRO A 529 -15.95 14.35 -9.98
C PRO A 529 -14.45 14.32 -9.62
N VAL A 530 -13.93 13.15 -9.26
CA VAL A 530 -12.51 12.94 -8.89
C VAL A 530 -11.58 13.26 -10.06
N SER A 531 -11.86 12.74 -11.26
CA SER A 531 -11.00 13.00 -12.41
C SER A 531 -11.08 14.46 -12.87
N ARG A 532 -12.25 15.10 -12.78
CA ARG A 532 -12.41 16.52 -13.08
C ARG A 532 -11.55 17.37 -12.13
N GLU A 533 -11.62 17.09 -10.85
CA GLU A 533 -10.87 17.83 -9.84
C GLU A 533 -9.35 17.70 -10.03
N ILE A 534 -8.86 16.49 -10.34
CA ILE A 534 -7.44 16.27 -10.63
C ILE A 534 -7.02 17.07 -11.87
N ILE A 535 -7.80 17.00 -12.94
CA ILE A 535 -7.52 17.70 -14.19
C ILE A 535 -7.53 19.22 -13.98
N ASP A 536 -8.48 19.75 -13.23
CA ASP A 536 -8.54 21.18 -12.88
C ASP A 536 -7.33 21.58 -12.03
N THR A 537 -6.91 20.70 -11.11
CA THR A 537 -5.74 20.95 -10.25
C THR A 537 -4.45 21.04 -11.09
N ILE A 538 -4.26 20.14 -12.03
CA ILE A 538 -3.08 20.14 -12.91
C ILE A 538 -3.23 21.08 -14.12
N LYS A 539 -4.38 21.75 -14.26
CA LYS A 539 -4.66 22.72 -15.32
C LYS A 539 -4.30 22.22 -16.72
N LEU A 540 -4.59 20.94 -17.00
CA LEU A 540 -4.24 20.29 -18.25
C LEU A 540 -4.78 21.01 -19.50
N HIS A 541 -5.95 21.64 -19.39
CA HIS A 541 -6.55 22.39 -20.49
C HIS A 541 -5.84 23.73 -20.77
N GLU A 542 -4.96 24.19 -19.86
CA GLU A 542 -4.19 25.44 -19.96
C GLU A 542 -2.72 25.22 -20.33
N ALA A 543 -2.25 23.94 -20.40
CA ALA A 543 -0.85 23.61 -20.62
C ALA A 543 -0.58 23.24 -22.12
N PRO A 544 -0.24 24.24 -22.95
CA PRO A 544 0.01 24.00 -24.40
C PRO A 544 1.28 23.20 -24.67
N GLU A 545 2.25 23.19 -23.77
CA GLU A 545 3.53 22.46 -23.87
C GLU A 545 3.39 20.94 -23.97
N TRP A 546 2.23 20.40 -23.61
CA TRP A 546 1.97 18.96 -23.67
C TRP A 546 1.44 18.49 -25.02
N GLY A 547 1.40 19.38 -26.02
CA GLY A 547 0.90 19.08 -27.35
C GLY A 547 -0.60 18.78 -27.41
N LEU A 548 -1.30 19.10 -26.32
CA LEU A 548 -2.74 18.98 -26.21
C LEU A 548 -3.35 20.22 -26.86
N ARG A 549 -3.71 20.13 -28.13
CA ARG A 549 -4.61 21.13 -28.71
C ARG A 549 -5.89 21.15 -27.87
N LYS A 550 -6.38 22.36 -27.54
CA LYS A 550 -7.67 22.55 -26.85
C LYS A 550 -8.69 21.61 -27.47
N VAL A 551 -9.05 20.56 -26.74
CA VAL A 551 -10.14 19.69 -27.16
C VAL A 551 -11.41 20.38 -26.65
N PRO A 552 -12.38 20.70 -27.53
CA PRO A 552 -13.64 21.26 -27.07
C PRO A 552 -14.27 20.26 -26.09
N ILE A 553 -14.50 20.71 -24.85
CA ILE A 553 -15.26 19.95 -23.85
C ILE A 553 -16.71 20.09 -24.25
N THR A 554 -17.25 19.08 -24.92
CA THR A 554 -18.69 18.96 -25.06
C THR A 554 -19.25 18.41 -23.73
N THR A 555 -19.91 19.28 -22.98
CA THR A 555 -20.67 18.95 -21.77
C THR A 555 -21.82 18.01 -22.09
#